data_821b7411ce8265b8e4ea0f058468ba8a
#
_entry.id   821b7411ce8265b8e4ea0f058468ba8a
#
_cell.length_a   1.000
_cell.length_b   1.000
_cell.length_c   1.000
_cell.angle_alpha   90.00
_cell.angle_beta   90.00
_cell.angle_gamma   90.00
#
_symmetry.space_group_name_H-M   'P 1'
#
loop_
_entity.id
_entity.type
_entity.pdbx_description
1 polymer ?
#
loop_
_entity_poly.entity_id
_entity_poly.type
_entity_poly.pdbx_seq_one_letter_code
_entity_poly.pdbx_strand_id
1 'polypeptide(L)'
;TKSGINLGVTGEDTEYVTNTAGDIVAFVVNGDLWCYNRSANKTIRVFSFRENGSMDDREQHGEHDVNIVRVDDAGDVTFVVYGYMNRGNHEGEVGAAVYYYRAERNVATEEIFVPADISYEMLKKQLDRLSYVNKQREMYLYLNKNLCKVDIETGTTTVVRESIPEDCFVVSESQESIAWMDADNASSAMNITVMNLESGETQRFAADDGQKIRALGFINEDFVYGMANDSDILKDISGNEVFAMHTVRIVSIDGNVKKEYHQDGYYVTGVSISDGLLELDRVVRQENGYADAPEDHIMNGEQQSQELVTGRLATVDDRREQQFLLEFSTSGKTQSLLTLTPKYIYSTLRTDLT
;
A
#
# COMPACT_ATOMS: atom_id res chain seq x y z
N THR A 1 -34.77 7.01 -0.95
CA THR A 1 -34.59 6.33 0.35
C THR A 1 -33.33 5.46 0.21
N LYS A 2 -32.24 5.80 0.92
CA LYS A 2 -31.08 4.90 1.01
C LYS A 2 -31.54 3.68 1.80
N SER A 3 -31.44 2.49 1.22
CA SER A 3 -31.68 1.24 1.93
C SER A 3 -30.34 0.72 2.45
N GLY A 4 -30.21 0.54 3.76
CA GLY A 4 -29.03 -0.06 4.37
C GLY A 4 -29.27 -1.52 4.70
N ILE A 5 -28.23 -2.34 4.64
CA ILE A 5 -28.17 -3.70 5.15
C ILE A 5 -27.23 -3.67 6.35
N ASN A 6 -27.73 -4.12 7.50
CA ASN A 6 -26.85 -4.29 8.67
C ASN A 6 -26.14 -5.65 8.53
N LEU A 7 -24.82 -5.61 8.42
CA LEU A 7 -23.99 -6.82 8.31
C LEU A 7 -23.78 -7.52 9.67
N GLY A 8 -24.25 -6.91 10.75
CA GLY A 8 -24.12 -7.49 12.11
C GLY A 8 -22.70 -7.42 12.67
N VAL A 9 -21.86 -6.55 12.09
CA VAL A 9 -20.45 -6.38 12.45
C VAL A 9 -20.29 -4.99 13.05
N THR A 10 -19.56 -4.85 14.15
CA THR A 10 -19.36 -3.57 14.85
C THR A 10 -17.88 -3.23 14.84
N GLY A 11 -17.53 -1.97 14.57
CA GLY A 11 -16.17 -1.44 14.60
C GLY A 11 -16.20 0.07 14.46
N GLU A 12 -15.20 0.75 15.03
CA GLU A 12 -15.09 2.22 15.01
C GLU A 12 -14.35 2.69 13.75
N ASP A 13 -13.37 1.91 13.29
CA ASP A 13 -12.61 2.18 12.08
C ASP A 13 -12.41 0.86 11.32
N THR A 14 -12.60 0.87 10.03
CA THR A 14 -12.63 -0.34 9.22
C THR A 14 -11.83 -0.16 7.95
N GLU A 15 -10.72 -0.87 7.84
CA GLU A 15 -10.04 -1.03 6.56
C GLU A 15 -10.93 -1.79 5.58
N TYR A 16 -10.98 -1.36 4.34
CA TYR A 16 -11.70 -2.04 3.29
C TYR A 16 -11.01 -1.96 1.95
N VAL A 17 -11.14 -3.01 1.16
CA VAL A 17 -10.64 -3.10 -0.22
C VAL A 17 -11.78 -3.58 -1.11
N THR A 18 -11.89 -2.99 -2.30
CA THR A 18 -12.94 -3.32 -3.27
C THR A 18 -12.35 -4.00 -4.51
N ASN A 19 -13.17 -4.80 -5.21
CA ASN A 19 -12.85 -5.21 -6.57
C ASN A 19 -12.96 -4.02 -7.55
N THR A 20 -12.49 -4.20 -8.78
CA THR A 20 -12.50 -3.16 -9.81
C THR A 20 -13.91 -2.67 -10.14
N ALA A 21 -14.92 -3.52 -10.08
CA ALA A 21 -16.32 -3.17 -10.34
C ALA A 21 -17.01 -2.44 -9.17
N GLY A 22 -16.40 -2.41 -7.96
CA GLY A 22 -16.98 -1.79 -6.76
C GLY A 22 -18.26 -2.44 -6.26
N ASP A 23 -18.47 -3.72 -6.52
CA ASP A 23 -19.64 -4.48 -6.08
C ASP A 23 -19.31 -5.62 -5.10
N ILE A 24 -18.02 -5.87 -4.89
CA ILE A 24 -17.50 -6.76 -3.87
C ILE A 24 -16.54 -5.98 -2.98
N VAL A 25 -16.71 -6.08 -1.66
CA VAL A 25 -15.86 -5.40 -0.70
C VAL A 25 -15.44 -6.36 0.41
N ALA A 26 -14.14 -6.42 0.66
CA ALA A 26 -13.58 -7.06 1.85
C ALA A 26 -13.24 -5.99 2.89
N PHE A 27 -13.43 -6.29 4.17
CA PHE A 27 -13.20 -5.36 5.27
C PHE A 27 -12.84 -6.12 6.54
N VAL A 28 -12.06 -5.47 7.41
CA VAL A 28 -11.62 -6.04 8.68
C VAL A 28 -12.37 -5.37 9.83
N VAL A 29 -12.97 -6.18 10.70
CA VAL A 29 -13.65 -5.69 11.90
C VAL A 29 -13.35 -6.60 13.07
N ASN A 30 -12.84 -6.02 14.17
CA ASN A 30 -12.44 -6.76 15.38
C ASN A 30 -11.48 -7.92 15.10
N GLY A 31 -10.55 -7.74 14.15
CA GLY A 31 -9.60 -8.76 13.71
C GLY A 31 -10.18 -9.82 12.76
N ASP A 32 -11.47 -9.89 12.55
CA ASP A 32 -12.09 -10.79 11.60
C ASP A 32 -12.14 -10.16 10.20
N LEU A 33 -11.75 -10.90 9.17
CA LEU A 33 -11.87 -10.50 7.77
C LEU A 33 -13.21 -10.95 7.20
N TRP A 34 -13.95 -10.02 6.66
CA TRP A 34 -15.24 -10.22 6.03
C TRP A 34 -15.19 -9.86 4.55
N CYS A 35 -16.01 -10.49 3.74
CA CYS A 35 -16.24 -10.14 2.34
C CYS A 35 -17.75 -10.07 2.06
N TYR A 36 -18.19 -8.95 1.50
CA TYR A 36 -19.57 -8.73 1.07
C TYR A 36 -19.64 -8.65 -0.45
N ASN A 37 -20.38 -9.56 -1.06
CA ASN A 37 -20.74 -9.53 -2.47
C ASN A 37 -22.15 -8.97 -2.60
N ARG A 38 -22.26 -7.77 -3.18
CA ARG A 38 -23.49 -7.03 -3.31
C ARG A 38 -24.47 -7.66 -4.31
N SER A 39 -23.95 -8.13 -5.45
CA SER A 39 -24.77 -8.74 -6.51
C SER A 39 -25.46 -10.03 -6.02
N ALA A 40 -24.76 -10.81 -5.20
CA ALA A 40 -25.29 -12.01 -4.56
C ALA A 40 -26.01 -11.72 -3.24
N ASN A 41 -25.90 -10.49 -2.70
CA ASN A 41 -26.33 -10.13 -1.34
C ASN A 41 -25.84 -11.12 -0.29
N LYS A 42 -24.56 -11.42 -0.34
CA LYS A 42 -23.94 -12.49 0.45
C LYS A 42 -22.75 -11.93 1.21
N THR A 43 -22.68 -12.18 2.50
CA THR A 43 -21.50 -11.90 3.31
C THR A 43 -20.85 -13.20 3.79
N ILE A 44 -19.52 -13.18 3.88
CA ILE A 44 -18.70 -14.30 4.32
C ILE A 44 -17.70 -13.76 5.32
N ARG A 45 -17.54 -14.45 6.45
CA ARG A 45 -16.42 -14.22 7.35
C ARG A 45 -15.23 -15.02 6.84
N VAL A 46 -14.41 -14.42 5.98
CA VAL A 46 -13.32 -15.07 5.25
C VAL A 46 -12.24 -15.62 6.17
N PHE A 47 -11.92 -14.85 7.24
CA PHE A 47 -10.91 -15.23 8.24
C PHE A 47 -11.35 -14.78 9.63
N SER A 48 -10.97 -15.54 10.65
CA SER A 48 -11.13 -15.18 12.06
C SER A 48 -9.96 -15.74 12.86
N PHE A 49 -9.45 -14.97 13.80
CA PHE A 49 -8.48 -15.45 14.78
C PHE A 49 -9.10 -16.46 15.78
N ARG A 50 -10.42 -16.58 15.79
CA ARG A 50 -11.16 -17.58 16.54
C ARG A 50 -11.64 -18.66 15.60
N GLU A 51 -11.10 -19.88 15.72
CA GLU A 51 -11.57 -20.98 14.91
C GLU A 51 -13.02 -21.38 15.29
N ASN A 52 -13.90 -21.48 14.31
CA ASN A 52 -15.26 -21.95 14.52
C ASN A 52 -15.25 -23.45 14.89
N GLY A 53 -15.78 -23.76 16.08
CA GLY A 53 -15.94 -25.12 16.55
C GLY A 53 -14.67 -25.80 17.05
N SER A 54 -13.57 -25.08 17.18
CA SER A 54 -12.39 -25.55 17.87
C SER A 54 -12.58 -25.42 19.39
N MET A 55 -11.93 -26.30 20.16
CA MET A 55 -11.87 -26.18 21.63
C MET A 55 -10.79 -25.17 22.06
N ASP A 56 -10.22 -24.43 21.14
CA ASP A 56 -9.17 -23.42 21.36
C ASP A 56 -9.83 -22.06 21.58
N ASP A 57 -9.94 -21.64 22.85
CA ASP A 57 -10.55 -20.38 23.29
C ASP A 57 -9.53 -19.23 23.29
N ARG A 58 -8.29 -19.44 22.80
CA ARG A 58 -7.26 -18.38 22.77
C ARG A 58 -7.78 -17.22 21.94
N GLU A 59 -7.65 -16.03 22.53
CA GLU A 59 -7.96 -14.78 21.84
C GLU A 59 -6.85 -14.43 20.83
N GLN A 60 -7.13 -13.47 19.97
CA GLN A 60 -6.13 -12.86 19.11
C GLN A 60 -4.97 -12.34 19.96
N HIS A 61 -3.73 -12.63 19.57
CA HIS A 61 -2.54 -12.04 20.19
C HIS A 61 -2.46 -10.55 19.87
N GLY A 62 -1.97 -9.72 20.80
CA GLY A 62 -1.86 -8.28 20.60
C GLY A 62 -0.92 -7.85 19.46
N GLU A 63 0.00 -8.76 19.06
CA GLU A 63 0.93 -8.59 17.94
C GLU A 63 0.58 -9.54 16.79
N HIS A 64 -0.68 -9.63 16.42
CA HIS A 64 -1.18 -10.52 15.37
C HIS A 64 -2.36 -9.85 14.67
N ASP A 65 -2.24 -9.60 13.37
CA ASP A 65 -3.23 -8.84 12.60
C ASP A 65 -3.41 -9.38 11.18
N VAL A 66 -4.39 -8.84 10.46
CA VAL A 66 -4.73 -9.22 9.09
C VAL A 66 -4.79 -7.99 8.19
N ASN A 67 -4.17 -8.06 7.01
CA ASN A 67 -4.19 -7.02 5.98
C ASN A 67 -4.82 -7.58 4.70
N ILE A 68 -5.76 -6.83 4.11
CA ILE A 68 -6.39 -7.17 2.83
C ILE A 68 -5.49 -6.66 1.71
N VAL A 69 -5.02 -7.55 0.84
CA VAL A 69 -4.15 -7.14 -0.26
C VAL A 69 -4.94 -6.93 -1.56
N ARG A 70 -5.88 -7.84 -1.87
CA ARG A 70 -6.65 -7.75 -3.12
C ARG A 70 -7.99 -8.44 -3.03
N VAL A 71 -8.99 -7.85 -3.68
CA VAL A 71 -10.28 -8.46 -3.98
C VAL A 71 -10.46 -8.47 -5.49
N ASP A 72 -10.76 -9.63 -6.08
CA ASP A 72 -11.00 -9.72 -7.53
C ASP A 72 -12.50 -9.77 -7.88
N ASP A 73 -12.80 -9.70 -9.18
CA ASP A 73 -14.18 -9.66 -9.67
C ASP A 73 -14.92 -11.03 -9.53
N ALA A 74 -14.19 -12.11 -9.24
CA ALA A 74 -14.79 -13.39 -8.89
C ALA A 74 -15.19 -13.46 -7.39
N GLY A 75 -14.71 -12.52 -6.59
CA GLY A 75 -14.90 -12.46 -5.15
C GLY A 75 -13.86 -13.25 -4.37
N ASP A 76 -12.77 -13.63 -5.03
CA ASP A 76 -11.62 -14.19 -4.37
C ASP A 76 -10.86 -13.09 -3.62
N VAL A 77 -10.27 -13.41 -2.49
CA VAL A 77 -9.57 -12.45 -1.63
C VAL A 77 -8.17 -12.95 -1.33
N THR A 78 -7.17 -12.12 -1.63
CA THR A 78 -5.80 -12.31 -1.14
C THR A 78 -5.61 -11.44 0.10
N PHE A 79 -5.12 -12.05 1.18
CA PHE A 79 -4.87 -11.34 2.44
C PHE A 79 -3.64 -11.91 3.14
N VAL A 80 -3.06 -11.12 4.02
CA VAL A 80 -1.89 -11.49 4.81
C VAL A 80 -2.26 -11.48 6.28
N VAL A 81 -2.01 -12.59 6.96
CA VAL A 81 -2.02 -12.68 8.43
C VAL A 81 -0.61 -12.55 8.90
N TYR A 82 -0.31 -11.58 9.76
CA TYR A 82 1.07 -11.27 10.13
C TYR A 82 1.23 -11.00 11.62
N GLY A 83 2.45 -11.13 12.09
CA GLY A 83 2.84 -10.95 13.49
C GLY A 83 3.25 -12.25 14.16
N TYR A 84 2.96 -12.37 15.47
CA TYR A 84 3.24 -13.57 16.24
C TYR A 84 2.14 -14.60 16.03
N MET A 85 2.46 -15.72 15.40
CA MET A 85 1.51 -16.81 15.13
C MET A 85 1.26 -17.59 16.43
N ASN A 86 0.12 -17.36 17.07
CA ASN A 86 -0.23 -18.02 18.33
C ASN A 86 -1.03 -19.33 18.14
N ARG A 87 -1.16 -19.79 16.89
CA ARG A 87 -1.85 -21.05 16.50
C ARG A 87 -1.48 -21.48 15.09
N GLY A 88 -1.90 -22.70 14.72
CA GLY A 88 -1.69 -23.25 13.39
C GLY A 88 -0.32 -23.86 13.19
N ASN A 89 0.09 -24.04 11.91
CA ASN A 89 1.34 -24.72 11.56
C ASN A 89 2.57 -23.89 11.96
N HIS A 90 2.43 -22.59 12.12
CA HIS A 90 3.51 -21.64 12.43
C HIS A 90 3.43 -21.13 13.86
N GLU A 91 2.76 -21.85 14.77
CA GLU A 91 2.64 -21.46 16.17
C GLU A 91 4.02 -21.24 16.79
N GLY A 92 4.21 -20.06 17.40
CA GLY A 92 5.48 -19.65 18.00
C GLY A 92 6.44 -18.91 17.08
N GLU A 93 6.10 -18.76 15.80
CA GLU A 93 6.91 -18.01 14.82
C GLU A 93 6.35 -16.59 14.64
N VAL A 94 7.23 -15.67 14.25
CA VAL A 94 6.87 -14.33 13.78
C VAL A 94 7.02 -14.30 12.26
N GLY A 95 6.05 -13.72 11.55
CA GLY A 95 6.12 -13.64 10.11
C GLY A 95 4.83 -13.18 9.47
N ALA A 96 4.73 -13.42 8.17
CA ALA A 96 3.58 -13.09 7.33
C ALA A 96 3.11 -14.34 6.58
N ALA A 97 1.88 -14.78 6.84
CA ALA A 97 1.22 -15.86 6.13
C ALA A 97 0.30 -15.29 5.05
N VAL A 98 0.54 -15.62 3.81
CA VAL A 98 -0.30 -15.20 2.67
C VAL A 98 -1.40 -16.22 2.46
N TYR A 99 -2.62 -15.76 2.53
CA TYR A 99 -3.81 -16.56 2.29
C TYR A 99 -4.50 -16.17 0.99
N TYR A 100 -5.07 -17.16 0.35
CA TYR A 100 -5.95 -16.97 -0.79
C TYR A 100 -7.31 -17.61 -0.53
N TYR A 101 -8.35 -16.78 -0.46
CA TYR A 101 -9.72 -17.23 -0.35
C TYR A 101 -10.33 -17.40 -1.74
N ARG A 102 -10.88 -18.59 -2.01
CA ARG A 102 -11.59 -18.93 -3.25
C ARG A 102 -13.09 -18.90 -3.01
N ALA A 103 -13.77 -17.92 -3.58
CA ALA A 103 -15.21 -17.68 -3.39
C ALA A 103 -16.08 -18.84 -3.89
N GLU A 104 -15.71 -19.42 -5.04
CA GLU A 104 -16.42 -20.56 -5.64
C GLU A 104 -16.47 -21.77 -4.70
N ARG A 105 -15.35 -22.04 -4.01
CA ARG A 105 -15.19 -23.20 -3.13
C ARG A 105 -15.53 -22.90 -1.68
N ASN A 106 -15.65 -21.63 -1.34
CA ASN A 106 -15.76 -21.13 0.04
C ASN A 106 -14.64 -21.68 0.94
N VAL A 107 -13.40 -21.56 0.48
CA VAL A 107 -12.20 -22.09 1.14
C VAL A 107 -11.11 -21.04 1.14
N ALA A 108 -10.51 -20.79 2.29
CA ALA A 108 -9.27 -20.03 2.44
C ALA A 108 -8.08 -20.99 2.59
N THR A 109 -7.04 -20.81 1.78
CA THR A 109 -5.82 -21.62 1.80
C THR A 109 -4.64 -20.75 2.14
N GLU A 110 -3.83 -21.17 3.10
CA GLU A 110 -2.50 -20.57 3.30
C GLU A 110 -1.60 -21.02 2.15
N GLU A 111 -1.15 -20.08 1.34
CA GLU A 111 -0.36 -20.38 0.15
C GLU A 111 1.14 -20.36 0.50
N ILE A 112 1.57 -19.45 1.38
CA ILE A 112 2.97 -19.31 1.77
C ILE A 112 3.09 -18.67 3.15
N PHE A 113 4.12 -19.03 3.91
CA PHE A 113 4.54 -18.34 5.12
C PHE A 113 5.96 -17.78 4.94
N VAL A 114 6.11 -16.51 5.24
CA VAL A 114 7.39 -15.78 5.21
C VAL A 114 7.79 -15.44 6.64
N PRO A 115 8.79 -16.14 7.22
CA PRO A 115 9.27 -15.82 8.56
C PRO A 115 9.97 -14.45 8.56
N ALA A 116 9.86 -13.73 9.69
CA ALA A 116 10.49 -12.43 9.89
C ALA A 116 11.21 -12.40 11.23
N ASP A 117 12.45 -11.87 11.22
CA ASP A 117 13.24 -11.64 12.43
C ASP A 117 13.31 -10.14 12.75
N ILE A 118 12.11 -9.53 12.81
CA ILE A 118 11.93 -8.10 13.15
C ILE A 118 10.76 -7.96 14.12
N SER A 119 10.68 -6.82 14.80
CA SER A 119 9.55 -6.55 15.68
C SER A 119 8.23 -6.44 14.91
N TYR A 120 7.12 -6.71 15.59
CA TYR A 120 5.77 -6.57 15.03
C TYR A 120 5.54 -5.19 14.40
N GLU A 121 5.93 -4.12 15.08
CA GLU A 121 5.76 -2.75 14.58
C GLU A 121 6.54 -2.49 13.29
N MET A 122 7.75 -3.05 13.18
CA MET A 122 8.54 -2.95 11.96
C MET A 122 7.95 -3.81 10.84
N LEU A 123 7.47 -5.00 11.15
CA LEU A 123 6.82 -5.88 10.19
C LEU A 123 5.54 -5.21 9.64
N LYS A 124 4.69 -4.69 10.53
CA LYS A 124 3.50 -3.93 10.16
C LYS A 124 3.85 -2.76 9.23
N LYS A 125 4.75 -1.89 9.65
CA LYS A 125 5.19 -0.73 8.85
C LYS A 125 5.69 -1.12 7.45
N GLN A 126 6.43 -2.22 7.34
CA GLN A 126 6.97 -2.68 6.07
C GLN A 126 5.89 -3.28 5.16
N LEU A 127 4.97 -4.06 5.72
CA LEU A 127 3.83 -4.60 4.98
C LEU A 127 2.83 -3.52 4.55
N ASP A 128 2.56 -2.54 5.42
CA ASP A 128 1.72 -1.37 5.08
C ASP A 128 2.34 -0.55 3.94
N ARG A 129 3.69 -0.49 3.88
CA ARG A 129 4.40 0.24 2.84
C ARG A 129 4.29 -0.41 1.47
N LEU A 130 4.44 -1.73 1.40
CA LEU A 130 4.26 -2.50 0.18
C LEU A 130 3.81 -3.92 0.48
N SER A 131 2.59 -4.21 0.09
CA SER A 131 2.01 -5.56 0.02
C SER A 131 1.07 -5.59 -1.19
N TYR A 132 1.58 -5.86 -2.38
CA TYR A 132 0.84 -5.83 -3.62
C TYR A 132 0.81 -7.20 -4.29
N VAL A 133 -0.33 -7.61 -4.82
CA VAL A 133 -0.49 -8.85 -5.61
C VAL A 133 -1.04 -8.50 -6.98
N ASN A 134 -0.30 -8.86 -8.03
CA ASN A 134 -0.73 -8.67 -9.42
C ASN A 134 -1.71 -9.77 -9.89
N LYS A 135 -2.23 -9.62 -11.12
CA LYS A 135 -3.14 -10.61 -11.74
C LYS A 135 -2.48 -11.96 -12.02
N GLN A 136 -1.16 -12.01 -12.11
CA GLN A 136 -0.37 -13.21 -12.28
C GLN A 136 -0.15 -13.97 -10.96
N ARG A 137 -0.72 -13.46 -9.84
CA ARG A 137 -0.54 -14.00 -8.48
C ARG A 137 0.90 -13.93 -7.99
N GLU A 138 1.63 -12.93 -8.43
CA GLU A 138 2.92 -12.57 -7.89
C GLU A 138 2.72 -11.51 -6.81
N MET A 139 3.20 -11.77 -5.60
CA MET A 139 3.15 -10.84 -4.48
C MET A 139 4.48 -10.09 -4.36
N TYR A 140 4.40 -8.78 -4.26
CA TYR A 140 5.54 -7.91 -4.00
C TYR A 140 5.50 -7.39 -2.58
N LEU A 141 6.63 -7.50 -1.90
CA LEU A 141 6.83 -7.09 -0.51
C LEU A 141 8.11 -6.26 -0.39
N TYR A 142 8.06 -5.21 0.43
CA TYR A 142 9.27 -4.56 0.91
C TYR A 142 9.55 -5.04 2.33
N LEU A 143 10.56 -5.89 2.50
CA LEU A 143 10.90 -6.51 3.77
C LEU A 143 12.42 -6.53 3.99
N ASN A 144 12.88 -6.16 5.19
CA ASN A 144 14.31 -6.10 5.54
C ASN A 144 15.16 -5.28 4.55
N LYS A 145 14.62 -4.16 4.05
CA LYS A 145 15.21 -3.30 3.01
C LYS A 145 15.37 -3.99 1.64
N ASN A 146 14.72 -5.10 1.43
CA ASN A 146 14.71 -5.81 0.14
C ASN A 146 13.33 -5.69 -0.51
N LEU A 147 13.33 -5.50 -1.82
CA LEU A 147 12.14 -5.69 -2.65
C LEU A 147 12.10 -7.16 -3.05
N CYS A 148 11.12 -7.88 -2.55
CA CYS A 148 10.94 -9.30 -2.81
C CYS A 148 9.70 -9.54 -3.67
N LYS A 149 9.80 -10.51 -4.56
CA LYS A 149 8.68 -11.07 -5.32
C LYS A 149 8.46 -12.51 -4.91
N VAL A 150 7.24 -12.83 -4.54
CA VAL A 150 6.78 -14.17 -4.18
C VAL A 150 5.79 -14.64 -5.22
N ASP A 151 6.10 -15.74 -5.89
CA ASP A 151 5.12 -16.46 -6.71
C ASP A 151 4.24 -17.29 -5.77
N ILE A 152 2.98 -16.88 -5.62
CA ILE A 152 2.03 -17.50 -4.70
C ILE A 152 1.69 -18.94 -5.13
N GLU A 153 1.73 -19.22 -6.43
CA GLU A 153 1.35 -20.53 -6.97
C GLU A 153 2.40 -21.61 -6.73
N THR A 154 3.68 -21.23 -6.84
CA THR A 154 4.82 -22.13 -6.67
C THR A 154 5.48 -22.05 -5.29
N GLY A 155 5.16 -21.02 -4.51
CA GLY A 155 5.81 -20.73 -3.22
C GLY A 155 7.26 -20.29 -3.35
N THR A 156 7.69 -19.80 -4.54
CA THR A 156 9.07 -19.37 -4.75
C THR A 156 9.23 -17.88 -4.52
N THR A 157 10.31 -17.50 -3.83
CA THR A 157 10.67 -16.12 -3.56
C THR A 157 11.88 -15.71 -4.37
N THR A 158 11.83 -14.51 -4.94
CA THR A 158 12.94 -13.89 -5.67
C THR A 158 13.18 -12.49 -5.11
N VAL A 159 14.41 -12.16 -4.78
CA VAL A 159 14.80 -10.79 -4.43
C VAL A 159 14.96 -10.01 -5.72
N VAL A 160 14.10 -9.01 -5.93
CA VAL A 160 14.12 -8.11 -7.10
C VAL A 160 15.23 -7.07 -6.95
N ARG A 161 15.36 -6.52 -5.73
CA ARG A 161 16.40 -5.56 -5.37
C ARG A 161 16.75 -5.69 -3.90
N GLU A 162 18.04 -5.76 -3.59
CA GLU A 162 18.58 -5.82 -2.23
C GLU A 162 18.97 -4.43 -1.70
N SER A 163 18.97 -4.30 -0.39
CA SER A 163 19.57 -3.19 0.35
C SER A 163 19.08 -1.81 -0.08
N ILE A 164 17.78 -1.64 -0.27
CA ILE A 164 17.16 -0.35 -0.57
C ILE A 164 16.93 0.39 0.77
N PRO A 165 17.61 1.53 1.04
CA PRO A 165 17.30 2.34 2.22
C PRO A 165 15.86 2.85 2.19
N GLU A 166 15.25 3.07 3.36
CA GLU A 166 13.86 3.53 3.44
C GLU A 166 13.63 4.88 2.74
N ASP A 167 14.58 5.79 2.81
CA ASP A 167 14.54 7.10 2.15
C ASP A 167 14.81 7.03 0.63
N CYS A 168 15.26 5.87 0.14
CA CYS A 168 15.50 5.59 -1.28
C CYS A 168 14.37 4.81 -1.96
N PHE A 169 13.22 4.61 -1.30
CA PHE A 169 12.11 3.81 -1.81
C PHE A 169 10.80 4.58 -1.70
N VAL A 170 10.06 4.69 -2.79
CA VAL A 170 8.72 5.30 -2.83
C VAL A 170 7.72 4.36 -3.51
N VAL A 171 6.47 4.46 -3.08
CA VAL A 171 5.36 3.59 -3.52
C VAL A 171 4.18 4.47 -3.84
N SER A 172 3.43 4.16 -4.89
CA SER A 172 2.19 4.86 -5.22
C SER A 172 1.08 4.53 -4.21
N GLU A 173 0.04 5.35 -4.15
CA GLU A 173 -1.10 5.14 -3.24
C GLU A 173 -1.81 3.80 -3.49
N SER A 174 -1.96 3.40 -4.75
CA SER A 174 -2.51 2.08 -5.12
C SER A 174 -1.57 0.91 -4.85
N GLN A 175 -0.30 1.18 -4.53
CA GLN A 175 0.81 0.22 -4.48
C GLN A 175 1.11 -0.48 -5.82
N GLU A 176 0.50 -0.07 -6.93
CA GLU A 176 0.74 -0.65 -8.26
C GLU A 176 2.08 -0.21 -8.87
N SER A 177 2.57 0.97 -8.47
CA SER A 177 3.81 1.55 -8.96
C SER A 177 4.79 1.82 -7.82
N ILE A 178 6.06 1.47 -8.04
CA ILE A 178 7.15 1.68 -7.08
C ILE A 178 8.34 2.33 -7.76
N ALA A 179 9.16 3.02 -6.97
CA ALA A 179 10.46 3.49 -7.46
C ALA A 179 11.53 3.35 -6.36
N TRP A 180 12.75 3.04 -6.78
CA TRP A 180 13.91 3.04 -5.90
C TRP A 180 15.10 3.77 -6.50
N MET A 181 15.90 4.35 -5.63
CA MET A 181 17.15 5.02 -5.97
C MET A 181 18.33 4.06 -5.76
N ASP A 182 19.24 4.00 -6.72
CA ASP A 182 20.46 3.20 -6.63
C ASP A 182 21.53 3.97 -5.82
N ALA A 183 21.32 4.12 -4.51
CA ALA A 183 22.16 4.91 -3.62
C ALA A 183 22.02 4.48 -2.15
N ASP A 184 23.00 4.87 -1.32
CA ASP A 184 22.98 4.61 0.14
C ASP A 184 22.09 5.61 0.89
N ASN A 185 21.73 6.74 0.26
CA ASN A 185 20.80 7.75 0.77
C ASN A 185 20.19 8.56 -0.39
N ALA A 186 19.06 9.21 -0.13
CA ALA A 186 18.29 9.93 -1.14
C ALA A 186 19.00 11.16 -1.74
N SER A 187 20.07 11.68 -1.12
CA SER A 187 20.81 12.86 -1.62
C SER A 187 21.96 12.49 -2.57
N SER A 188 22.33 11.21 -2.66
CA SER A 188 23.50 10.76 -3.43
C SER A 188 23.14 10.05 -4.73
N ALA A 189 21.86 9.86 -5.01
CA ALA A 189 21.40 9.04 -6.14
C ALA A 189 21.71 9.68 -7.49
N MET A 190 22.19 8.86 -8.41
CA MET A 190 22.39 9.21 -9.82
C MET A 190 21.37 8.50 -10.74
N ASN A 191 20.69 7.48 -10.23
CA ASN A 191 19.73 6.71 -10.98
C ASN A 191 18.52 6.37 -10.11
N ILE A 192 17.35 6.34 -10.76
CA ILE A 192 16.10 5.83 -10.21
C ILE A 192 15.57 4.77 -11.16
N THR A 193 15.10 3.66 -10.62
CA THR A 193 14.31 2.69 -11.36
C THR A 193 12.88 2.77 -10.88
N VAL A 194 11.95 2.92 -11.80
CA VAL A 194 10.50 2.85 -11.58
C VAL A 194 10.01 1.52 -12.13
N MET A 195 9.11 0.86 -11.41
CA MET A 195 8.53 -0.41 -11.81
C MET A 195 7.01 -0.39 -11.61
N ASN A 196 6.27 -0.82 -12.64
CA ASN A 196 4.85 -1.15 -12.50
C ASN A 196 4.74 -2.63 -12.08
N LEU A 197 4.12 -2.90 -10.96
CA LEU A 197 4.04 -4.23 -10.38
C LEU A 197 2.99 -5.13 -11.04
N GLU A 198 1.99 -4.53 -11.72
CA GLU A 198 0.98 -5.27 -12.46
C GLU A 198 1.55 -5.84 -13.76
N SER A 199 2.35 -5.06 -14.51
CA SER A 199 2.95 -5.48 -15.77
C SER A 199 4.36 -6.05 -15.63
N GLY A 200 5.08 -5.68 -14.55
CA GLY A 200 6.50 -5.97 -14.37
C GLY A 200 7.44 -5.08 -15.21
N GLU A 201 6.90 -4.10 -15.93
CA GLU A 201 7.70 -3.17 -16.74
C GLU A 201 8.50 -2.22 -15.87
N THR A 202 9.72 -1.93 -16.29
CA THR A 202 10.64 -1.03 -15.58
C THR A 202 11.12 0.10 -16.49
N GLN A 203 11.21 1.31 -15.91
CA GLN A 203 11.77 2.48 -16.54
C GLN A 203 12.91 3.03 -15.67
N ARG A 204 14.03 3.44 -16.31
CA ARG A 204 15.18 4.03 -15.59
C ARG A 204 15.33 5.50 -15.93
N PHE A 205 15.55 6.29 -14.90
CA PHE A 205 15.88 7.71 -14.98
C PHE A 205 17.30 7.92 -14.45
N ALA A 206 18.10 8.74 -15.13
CA ALA A 206 19.47 9.03 -14.74
C ALA A 206 19.66 10.54 -14.66
N ALA A 207 20.48 10.99 -13.71
CA ALA A 207 20.98 12.35 -13.65
C ALA A 207 22.09 12.53 -14.68
N ASP A 208 22.27 13.77 -15.15
CA ASP A 208 23.41 14.16 -15.93
C ASP A 208 24.69 14.28 -15.06
N ASP A 209 25.86 14.36 -15.70
CA ASP A 209 27.13 14.57 -15.01
C ASP A 209 27.10 15.85 -14.15
N GLY A 210 27.49 15.72 -12.87
CA GLY A 210 27.46 16.83 -11.92
C GLY A 210 26.08 17.13 -11.33
N GLN A 211 25.11 16.23 -11.51
CA GLN A 211 23.78 16.31 -10.95
C GLN A 211 23.45 15.08 -10.11
N LYS A 212 22.42 15.22 -9.26
CA LYS A 212 21.77 14.16 -8.51
C LYS A 212 20.27 14.16 -8.81
N ILE A 213 19.66 13.00 -8.64
CA ILE A 213 18.24 12.78 -8.87
C ILE A 213 17.59 12.19 -7.61
N ARG A 214 16.38 12.65 -7.26
CA ARG A 214 15.64 12.18 -6.08
C ARG A 214 14.22 11.77 -6.47
N ALA A 215 13.82 10.59 -6.08
CA ALA A 215 12.42 10.14 -6.14
C ALA A 215 11.61 10.90 -5.08
N LEU A 216 10.49 11.50 -5.48
CA LEU A 216 9.63 12.30 -4.61
C LEU A 216 8.31 11.61 -4.28
N GLY A 217 7.82 10.75 -5.17
CA GLY A 217 6.58 10.01 -4.99
C GLY A 217 5.83 9.77 -6.29
N PHE A 218 4.53 9.58 -6.17
CA PHE A 218 3.63 9.40 -7.30
C PHE A 218 2.39 10.29 -7.14
N ILE A 219 1.89 10.82 -8.23
CA ILE A 219 0.64 11.56 -8.31
C ILE A 219 -0.23 10.94 -9.40
N ASN A 220 -1.40 10.36 -9.04
CA ASN A 220 -2.27 9.62 -9.95
C ASN A 220 -1.50 8.59 -10.81
N GLU A 221 -0.65 7.77 -10.20
CA GLU A 221 0.27 6.78 -10.81
C GLU A 221 1.38 7.37 -11.71
N ASP A 222 1.46 8.69 -11.87
CA ASP A 222 2.58 9.33 -12.54
C ASP A 222 3.74 9.54 -11.56
N PHE A 223 4.94 9.20 -12.01
CA PHE A 223 6.13 9.31 -11.17
C PHE A 223 6.64 10.75 -11.07
N VAL A 224 6.98 11.16 -9.84
CA VAL A 224 7.51 12.49 -9.53
C VAL A 224 8.95 12.39 -9.07
N TYR A 225 9.85 13.15 -9.71
CA TYR A 225 11.24 13.23 -9.30
C TYR A 225 11.80 14.62 -9.44
N GLY A 226 12.86 14.91 -8.69
CA GLY A 226 13.58 16.17 -8.76
C GLY A 226 15.06 16.00 -9.10
N MET A 227 15.67 17.04 -9.68
CA MET A 227 17.07 17.09 -10.05
C MET A 227 17.75 18.30 -9.39
N ALA A 228 18.93 18.07 -8.82
CA ALA A 228 19.78 19.10 -8.22
C ALA A 228 21.20 19.01 -8.78
N ASN A 229 21.86 20.16 -8.97
CA ASN A 229 23.29 20.13 -9.26
C ASN A 229 24.07 19.80 -7.96
N ASP A 230 25.22 19.15 -8.08
CA ASP A 230 26.08 18.84 -6.94
C ASP A 230 26.43 20.11 -6.11
N SER A 231 26.58 21.27 -6.79
CA SER A 231 26.81 22.55 -6.15
C SER A 231 25.63 23.14 -5.39
N ASP A 232 24.45 22.61 -5.58
CA ASP A 232 23.19 23.06 -4.96
C ASP A 232 22.78 22.17 -3.79
N ILE A 233 23.53 21.10 -3.51
CA ILE A 233 23.38 20.26 -2.33
C ILE A 233 24.30 20.81 -1.23
N LEU A 234 23.73 21.58 -0.30
CA LEU A 234 24.48 22.26 0.76
C LEU A 234 24.10 21.68 2.13
N LYS A 235 24.99 21.91 3.10
CA LYS A 235 24.66 21.60 4.50
C LYS A 235 24.08 22.83 5.17
N ASP A 236 23.01 22.63 5.93
CA ASP A 236 22.45 23.64 6.81
C ASP A 236 23.34 23.89 8.05
N ILE A 237 22.94 24.83 8.91
CA ILE A 237 23.63 25.14 10.16
C ILE A 237 23.67 23.97 11.16
N SER A 238 22.80 22.99 11.01
CA SER A 238 22.73 21.77 11.83
C SER A 238 23.56 20.62 11.24
N GLY A 239 24.12 20.83 10.03
CA GLY A 239 24.89 19.82 9.30
C GLY A 239 24.07 18.87 8.43
N ASN A 240 22.75 19.08 8.33
CA ASN A 240 21.87 18.29 7.46
C ASN A 240 22.03 18.73 6.00
N GLU A 241 21.95 17.78 5.07
CA GLU A 241 21.99 18.08 3.65
C GLU A 241 20.66 18.66 3.17
N VAL A 242 20.73 19.83 2.55
CA VAL A 242 19.63 20.48 1.85
C VAL A 242 19.76 20.13 0.36
N PHE A 243 18.87 19.30 -0.14
CA PHE A 243 18.82 18.89 -1.53
C PHE A 243 17.95 19.90 -2.32
N ALA A 244 18.58 20.93 -2.87
CA ALA A 244 17.87 22.02 -3.55
C ALA A 244 17.70 21.70 -5.05
N MET A 245 16.52 21.25 -5.43
CA MET A 245 16.18 20.84 -6.79
C MET A 245 15.91 22.07 -7.66
N HIS A 246 16.64 22.19 -8.77
CA HIS A 246 16.39 23.22 -9.78
C HIS A 246 15.24 22.83 -10.71
N THR A 247 14.88 21.55 -10.79
CA THR A 247 13.81 21.04 -11.66
C THR A 247 13.07 19.91 -10.95
N VAL A 248 11.74 19.92 -11.05
CA VAL A 248 10.86 18.82 -10.65
C VAL A 248 10.06 18.38 -11.87
N ARG A 249 9.97 17.07 -12.10
CA ARG A 249 9.25 16.47 -13.24
C ARG A 249 8.18 15.51 -12.78
N ILE A 250 7.06 15.53 -13.49
CA ILE A 250 6.01 14.51 -13.46
C ILE A 250 6.08 13.76 -14.78
N VAL A 251 6.26 12.45 -14.71
CA VAL A 251 6.41 11.57 -15.87
C VAL A 251 5.46 10.40 -15.77
N SER A 252 4.91 9.97 -16.89
CA SER A 252 4.15 8.71 -16.94
C SER A 252 5.07 7.50 -16.79
N ILE A 253 4.50 6.33 -16.51
CA ILE A 253 5.25 5.09 -16.27
C ILE A 253 6.11 4.68 -17.48
N ASP A 254 5.72 5.07 -18.70
CA ASP A 254 6.48 4.88 -19.94
C ASP A 254 7.58 5.92 -20.17
N GLY A 255 7.78 6.84 -19.22
CA GLY A 255 8.87 7.82 -19.22
C GLY A 255 8.58 9.14 -19.94
N ASN A 256 7.35 9.35 -20.45
CA ASN A 256 7.00 10.62 -21.09
C ASN A 256 6.80 11.73 -20.05
N VAL A 257 7.46 12.88 -20.26
CA VAL A 257 7.31 14.05 -19.39
C VAL A 257 5.92 14.65 -19.59
N LYS A 258 5.08 14.59 -18.54
CA LYS A 258 3.76 15.23 -18.50
C LYS A 258 3.85 16.68 -18.08
N LYS A 259 4.68 16.97 -17.05
CA LYS A 259 4.91 18.32 -16.55
C LYS A 259 6.35 18.49 -16.06
N GLU A 260 6.84 19.70 -16.20
CA GLU A 260 8.14 20.12 -15.67
C GLU A 260 7.99 21.45 -14.95
N TYR A 261 8.53 21.52 -13.74
CA TYR A 261 8.65 22.75 -12.98
C TYR A 261 10.11 23.17 -12.97
N HIS A 262 10.36 24.39 -13.41
CA HIS A 262 11.65 25.07 -13.32
C HIS A 262 11.38 26.57 -13.22
N GLN A 263 12.01 27.24 -12.28
CA GLN A 263 11.93 28.70 -12.13
C GLN A 263 13.28 29.26 -11.75
N ASP A 264 13.77 30.19 -12.56
CA ASP A 264 15.07 30.82 -12.35
C ASP A 264 15.18 31.51 -10.96
N GLY A 265 16.26 31.20 -10.24
CA GLY A 265 16.53 31.73 -8.91
C GLY A 265 15.78 31.05 -7.76
N TYR A 266 14.86 30.10 -8.04
CA TYR A 266 14.17 29.31 -7.04
C TYR A 266 14.60 27.85 -7.11
N TYR A 267 14.59 27.21 -5.95
CA TYR A 267 14.87 25.78 -5.81
C TYR A 267 13.76 25.15 -4.98
N VAL A 268 13.50 23.87 -5.19
CA VAL A 268 12.53 23.06 -4.43
C VAL A 268 13.31 22.16 -3.47
N THR A 269 12.96 22.19 -2.19
CA THR A 269 13.60 21.35 -1.15
C THR A 269 12.72 20.24 -0.62
N GLY A 270 11.40 20.40 -0.73
CA GLY A 270 10.38 19.44 -0.33
C GLY A 270 9.20 19.45 -1.27
N VAL A 271 8.48 18.33 -1.30
CA VAL A 271 7.26 18.17 -2.08
C VAL A 271 6.25 17.40 -1.25
N SER A 272 5.02 17.93 -1.15
CA SER A 272 3.85 17.20 -0.64
C SER A 272 2.93 16.84 -1.78
N ILE A 273 2.41 15.61 -1.77
CA ILE A 273 1.51 15.09 -2.80
C ILE A 273 0.18 14.73 -2.14
N SER A 274 -0.91 15.37 -2.57
CA SER A 274 -2.26 15.07 -2.08
C SER A 274 -3.31 15.41 -3.14
N ASP A 275 -4.34 14.58 -3.30
CA ASP A 275 -5.54 14.85 -4.11
C ASP A 275 -5.27 15.44 -5.52
N GLY A 276 -4.23 14.95 -6.21
CA GLY A 276 -3.85 15.47 -7.53
C GLY A 276 -3.15 16.83 -7.50
N LEU A 277 -2.74 17.30 -6.32
CA LEU A 277 -1.97 18.51 -6.08
C LEU A 277 -0.55 18.16 -5.64
N LEU A 278 0.42 18.81 -6.23
CA LEU A 278 1.83 18.80 -5.84
C LEU A 278 2.18 20.16 -5.26
N GLU A 279 2.39 20.23 -3.95
CA GLU A 279 2.86 21.43 -3.27
C GLU A 279 4.40 21.42 -3.22
N LEU A 280 5.02 22.57 -3.49
CA LEU A 280 6.47 22.72 -3.60
C LEU A 280 7.00 23.65 -2.53
N ASP A 281 7.78 23.13 -1.60
CA ASP A 281 8.54 23.94 -0.64
C ASP A 281 9.71 24.57 -1.36
N ARG A 282 9.71 25.91 -1.47
CA ARG A 282 10.72 26.64 -2.25
C ARG A 282 11.69 27.39 -1.38
N VAL A 283 12.90 27.50 -1.92
CA VAL A 283 13.97 28.31 -1.33
C VAL A 283 14.66 29.15 -2.40
N VAL A 284 15.34 30.22 -1.95
CA VAL A 284 16.25 31.04 -2.76
C VAL A 284 17.66 30.91 -2.20
N ARG A 285 18.67 30.89 -3.09
CA ARG A 285 20.06 30.79 -2.70
C ARG A 285 20.53 32.07 -2.07
N GLN A 286 21.31 31.95 -0.99
CA GLN A 286 22.02 33.05 -0.31
C GLN A 286 23.54 32.76 -0.24
N GLU A 287 24.34 33.70 0.28
CA GLU A 287 25.80 33.53 0.39
C GLU A 287 26.19 32.27 1.19
N ASN A 288 25.46 31.96 2.25
CA ASN A 288 25.74 30.81 3.16
C ASN A 288 24.59 29.83 3.28
N GLY A 289 23.96 29.43 2.16
CA GLY A 289 22.89 28.46 2.20
C GLY A 289 21.64 28.90 1.46
N TYR A 290 20.49 28.62 2.04
CA TYR A 290 19.18 28.90 1.45
C TYR A 290 18.28 29.65 2.44
N ALA A 291 17.36 30.45 1.92
CA ALA A 291 16.28 31.08 2.67
C ALA A 291 14.94 30.65 2.07
N ASP A 292 13.94 30.49 2.95
CA ASP A 292 12.57 30.10 2.54
C ASP A 292 11.98 31.13 1.55
N ALA A 293 11.25 30.65 0.59
CA ALA A 293 10.50 31.42 -0.38
C ALA A 293 9.00 30.99 -0.33
N PRO A 294 8.09 31.81 -0.87
CA PRO A 294 6.69 31.39 -0.94
C PRO A 294 6.54 30.06 -1.68
N GLU A 295 5.71 29.17 -1.14
CA GLU A 295 5.35 27.89 -1.75
C GLU A 295 4.75 28.10 -3.16
N ASP A 296 4.84 27.07 -3.99
CA ASP A 296 4.21 27.01 -5.30
C ASP A 296 3.53 25.66 -5.45
N HIS A 297 2.75 25.47 -6.50
CA HIS A 297 2.02 24.23 -6.67
C HIS A 297 1.87 23.84 -8.14
N ILE A 298 1.75 22.53 -8.39
CA ILE A 298 1.42 21.96 -9.70
C ILE A 298 0.13 21.17 -9.54
N MET A 299 -0.89 21.51 -10.32
CA MET A 299 -2.09 20.70 -10.41
C MET A 299 -1.92 19.65 -11.52
N ASN A 300 -2.14 18.39 -11.19
CA ASN A 300 -2.30 17.33 -12.17
C ASN A 300 -3.79 17.16 -12.44
N GLY A 301 -4.29 17.77 -13.51
CA GLY A 301 -5.71 17.91 -13.82
C GLY A 301 -6.37 16.65 -14.41
N GLU A 302 -5.84 15.47 -14.15
CA GLU A 302 -6.57 14.23 -14.45
C GLU A 302 -7.72 14.07 -13.45
N GLN A 303 -8.93 13.81 -13.93
CA GLN A 303 -10.08 13.55 -13.07
C GLN A 303 -9.79 12.30 -12.23
N GLN A 304 -9.86 12.45 -10.91
CA GLN A 304 -9.89 11.30 -10.01
C GLN A 304 -11.02 10.37 -10.47
N SER A 305 -10.72 9.08 -10.57
CA SER A 305 -11.75 8.06 -10.78
C SER A 305 -12.75 8.16 -9.64
N GLN A 306 -14.03 8.25 -9.95
CA GLN A 306 -15.07 8.33 -8.93
C GLN A 306 -15.00 7.06 -8.08
N GLU A 307 -14.79 7.21 -6.78
CA GLU A 307 -14.82 6.08 -5.85
C GLU A 307 -16.19 5.38 -5.93
N LEU A 308 -16.16 4.09 -6.20
CA LEU A 308 -17.37 3.26 -6.31
C LEU A 308 -17.92 2.85 -4.95
N VAL A 309 -17.05 2.79 -3.95
CA VAL A 309 -17.39 2.49 -2.55
C VAL A 309 -16.66 3.48 -1.66
N THR A 310 -17.38 4.12 -0.75
CA THR A 310 -16.83 5.09 0.20
C THR A 310 -17.13 4.64 1.63
N GLY A 311 -16.12 4.57 2.49
CA GLY A 311 -16.26 4.31 3.92
C GLY A 311 -16.42 5.61 4.70
N ARG A 312 -17.32 5.63 5.69
CA ARG A 312 -17.41 6.74 6.63
C ARG A 312 -18.00 6.37 7.99
N LEU A 313 -17.53 7.03 9.03
CA LEU A 313 -18.16 6.98 10.34
C LEU A 313 -19.43 7.84 10.36
N ALA A 314 -20.50 7.34 10.96
CA ALA A 314 -21.74 8.06 11.16
C ALA A 314 -22.28 7.86 12.55
N THR A 315 -22.80 8.93 13.16
CA THR A 315 -23.56 8.88 14.41
C THR A 315 -25.03 8.57 14.08
N VAL A 316 -25.57 7.49 14.63
CA VAL A 316 -26.85 6.94 14.21
C VAL A 316 -28.01 7.42 15.09
N ASP A 317 -27.78 7.75 16.36
CA ASP A 317 -28.80 8.21 17.28
C ASP A 317 -28.32 9.22 18.33
N ASP A 318 -29.26 9.71 19.19
CA ASP A 318 -28.98 10.64 20.29
C ASP A 318 -28.08 10.03 21.39
N ARG A 319 -27.82 8.73 21.38
CA ARG A 319 -26.92 8.02 22.30
C ARG A 319 -25.47 8.01 21.81
N ARG A 320 -25.20 8.62 20.65
CA ARG A 320 -23.88 8.72 20.02
C ARG A 320 -23.25 7.37 19.68
N GLU A 321 -24.07 6.40 19.32
CA GLU A 321 -23.56 5.16 18.73
C GLU A 321 -22.91 5.48 17.37
N GLN A 322 -21.62 5.16 17.24
CA GLN A 322 -20.89 5.30 15.99
C GLN A 322 -21.02 4.01 15.18
N GLN A 323 -21.30 4.15 13.89
CA GLN A 323 -21.36 3.05 12.95
C GLN A 323 -20.46 3.36 11.75
N PHE A 324 -19.69 2.37 11.29
CA PHE A 324 -18.96 2.47 10.05
C PHE A 324 -19.88 2.07 8.89
N LEU A 325 -20.00 2.95 7.90
CA LEU A 325 -20.87 2.79 6.75
C LEU A 325 -20.04 2.63 5.47
N LEU A 326 -20.30 1.59 4.69
CA LEU A 326 -19.84 1.48 3.32
C LEU A 326 -20.96 1.92 2.37
N GLU A 327 -20.73 3.03 1.67
CA GLU A 327 -21.67 3.61 0.71
C GLU A 327 -21.26 3.22 -0.72
N PHE A 328 -22.14 2.54 -1.44
CA PHE A 328 -21.93 2.16 -2.82
C PHE A 328 -22.53 3.19 -3.77
N SER A 329 -21.82 3.57 -4.82
CA SER A 329 -22.25 4.54 -5.84
C SER A 329 -23.50 4.11 -6.61
N THR A 330 -23.77 2.79 -6.68
CA THR A 330 -24.91 2.21 -7.39
C THR A 330 -25.93 1.57 -6.43
N SER A 331 -27.22 1.43 -6.81
CA SER A 331 -28.25 0.83 -5.94
C SER A 331 -28.22 -0.70 -5.96
N GLY A 332 -28.37 -1.35 -4.82
CA GLY A 332 -28.36 -2.82 -4.65
C GLY A 332 -29.75 -3.44 -4.53
N LYS A 333 -29.81 -4.77 -4.50
CA LYS A 333 -31.05 -5.54 -4.26
C LYS A 333 -31.32 -5.61 -2.77
N THR A 334 -32.58 -5.47 -2.37
CA THR A 334 -33.07 -5.67 -0.99
C THR A 334 -33.53 -7.11 -0.78
N GLN A 335 -32.61 -8.05 -0.69
CA GLN A 335 -32.88 -9.43 -0.30
C GLN A 335 -32.32 -9.71 1.09
N SER A 336 -32.75 -10.81 1.74
CA SER A 336 -32.16 -11.23 3.00
C SER A 336 -30.68 -11.58 2.84
N LEU A 337 -29.85 -11.10 3.77
CA LEU A 337 -28.42 -11.33 3.77
C LEU A 337 -28.11 -12.82 4.05
N LEU A 338 -27.26 -13.41 3.24
CA LEU A 338 -26.71 -14.75 3.48
C LEU A 338 -25.32 -14.62 4.11
N THR A 339 -25.09 -15.21 5.27
CA THR A 339 -23.79 -15.23 5.96
C THR A 339 -23.20 -16.64 5.93
N LEU A 340 -21.95 -16.77 5.51
CA LEU A 340 -21.21 -18.03 5.44
C LEU A 340 -19.86 -17.93 6.17
N THR A 341 -19.29 -19.09 6.47
CA THR A 341 -17.93 -19.25 7.00
C THR A 341 -17.20 -20.30 6.15
N PRO A 342 -15.98 -20.02 5.65
CA PRO A 342 -15.22 -20.95 4.85
C PRO A 342 -14.50 -21.99 5.70
N LYS A 343 -13.93 -22.99 5.02
CA LYS A 343 -12.95 -23.90 5.58
C LYS A 343 -11.54 -23.36 5.35
N TYR A 344 -10.69 -23.42 6.37
CA TYR A 344 -9.27 -23.09 6.24
C TYR A 344 -8.47 -24.32 5.81
N ILE A 345 -7.47 -24.08 4.96
CA ILE A 345 -6.45 -25.05 4.56
C ILE A 345 -5.09 -24.38 4.73
N TYR A 346 -4.26 -24.98 5.59
CA TYR A 346 -2.91 -24.47 5.88
C TYR A 346 -1.90 -25.14 4.96
N SER A 347 -0.96 -24.34 4.44
CA SER A 347 0.20 -24.83 3.70
C SER A 347 1.28 -25.33 4.67
N THR A 348 2.07 -26.29 4.20
CA THR A 348 3.34 -26.68 4.86
C THR A 348 4.55 -26.02 4.23
N LEU A 349 4.36 -25.25 3.17
CA LEU A 349 5.45 -24.55 2.49
C LEU A 349 5.92 -23.39 3.34
N ARG A 350 7.22 -23.23 3.43
CA ARG A 350 7.89 -22.15 4.14
C ARG A 350 8.92 -21.49 3.22
N THR A 351 8.95 -20.18 3.20
CA THR A 351 9.92 -19.38 2.46
C THR A 351 10.71 -18.50 3.42
N ASP A 352 12.02 -18.67 3.43
CA ASP A 352 12.94 -17.82 4.19
C ASP A 352 13.42 -16.67 3.28
N LEU A 353 13.20 -15.44 3.71
CA LEU A 353 13.75 -14.22 3.11
C LEU A 353 15.03 -13.86 3.87
N THR A 354 16.16 -14.34 3.41
CA THR A 354 17.50 -14.05 4.01
C THR A 354 18.23 -12.95 3.25
#